data_409bc3f89817ba94febf39361e664411
#
_entry.id   409bc3f89817ba94febf39361e664411
#
_cell.length_a   1.000
_cell.length_b   1.000
_cell.length_c   1.000
_cell.angle_alpha   90.00
_cell.angle_beta   90.00
_cell.angle_gamma   90.00
#
_symmetry.space_group_name_H-M   'P 1'
#
loop_
_entity.id
_entity.type
_entity.pdbx_description
1 polymer ?
#
loop_
_entity_poly.entity_id
_entity_poly.type
_entity_poly.pdbx_seq_one_letter_code
_entity_poly.pdbx_strand_id
1 'polypeptide(L)'
;MDILADLALGFSVALSPYTLLLAVCGCFLGTIIGALPGLGPSNGVAILIPITFTLGLDATSALVLMTSVYYGAMYGGRISSILLNIPGDEPALMTTLDGYPMAKAGRAGDALVLSGVASFVGALLATIGLMLLAPSLARVAFLFGPAEYFALYLLAFCTLGGMASNNQAKSAIAACLGLGIAMIGVDASSGLPRLTGGNLHLYDGVDFLVAIVGLFAISEVFVFIESHGRGSSIGIKLDKVRIPWADIFSTKWTMLRASGVGFIAGILPGAGASLGSFLAYMTEKSIAGEKGRFGTGVPKGIAAPEAGNNAAAGGALVPMLTLGVPGSGTTAVLLALLMTLNITPGPTLFTERPEVVWGLIASLLIANFVLLLMNVPMVKIFVKILTVPAWVLLPGVTMVSFVGIYSLSGSYFDLLMMVGFGMLGYILRKLDIPTVPVILGILLGGHMENALRRAMTLSDGDVMYLFSSPIAIGFWIAAISGFVAPMFLRKILTKPQAVKD
;
A
#
# COMPACT_ATOMS: atom_id res chain seq x y z
N MET A 1 -4.05 -11.82 25.89
CA MET A 1 -4.46 -10.49 25.42
C MET A 1 -5.98 -10.43 25.52
N ASP A 2 -6.48 -9.48 26.26
CA ASP A 2 -7.91 -9.18 26.31
C ASP A 2 -8.19 -8.12 25.23
N ILE A 3 -8.74 -8.55 24.10
CA ILE A 3 -8.99 -7.69 22.92
C ILE A 3 -9.84 -6.46 23.32
N LEU A 4 -10.78 -6.59 24.27
CA LEU A 4 -11.62 -5.48 24.67
C LEU A 4 -10.84 -4.45 25.50
N ALA A 5 -9.99 -4.90 26.41
CA ALA A 5 -9.14 -4.01 27.21
C ALA A 5 -8.10 -3.30 26.32
N ASP A 6 -7.49 -4.05 25.42
CA ASP A 6 -6.51 -3.52 24.46
C ASP A 6 -7.16 -2.51 23.50
N LEU A 7 -8.38 -2.79 23.04
CA LEU A 7 -9.14 -1.87 22.19
C LEU A 7 -9.55 -0.59 22.95
N ALA A 8 -9.90 -0.71 24.24
CA ALA A 8 -10.19 0.46 25.09
C ALA A 8 -8.93 1.35 25.24
N LEU A 9 -7.74 0.74 25.40
CA LEU A 9 -6.47 1.46 25.36
C LEU A 9 -6.29 2.17 24.01
N GLY A 10 -6.53 1.47 22.89
CA GLY A 10 -6.45 2.05 21.56
C GLY A 10 -7.36 3.26 21.37
N PHE A 11 -8.61 3.16 21.81
CA PHE A 11 -9.56 4.29 21.74
C PHE A 11 -9.16 5.46 22.65
N SER A 12 -8.59 5.22 23.82
CA SER A 12 -8.10 6.30 24.69
C SER A 12 -7.00 7.14 24.01
N VAL A 13 -6.19 6.52 23.17
CA VAL A 13 -5.15 7.17 22.36
C VAL A 13 -5.79 7.86 21.13
N ALA A 14 -6.59 7.13 20.38
CA ALA A 14 -7.13 7.61 19.10
C ALA A 14 -8.17 8.72 19.23
N LEU A 15 -8.89 8.79 20.35
CA LEU A 15 -9.88 9.84 20.64
C LEU A 15 -9.28 11.08 21.30
N SER A 16 -7.96 11.11 21.57
CA SER A 16 -7.35 12.35 22.06
C SER A 16 -7.56 13.45 21.00
N PRO A 17 -7.84 14.71 21.40
CA PRO A 17 -8.14 15.79 20.46
C PRO A 17 -7.05 15.98 19.40
N TYR A 18 -5.80 15.79 19.78
CA TYR A 18 -4.65 15.90 18.90
C TYR A 18 -4.60 14.79 17.86
N THR A 19 -4.69 13.54 18.31
CA THR A 19 -4.65 12.36 17.42
C THR A 19 -5.87 12.33 16.51
N LEU A 20 -7.05 12.71 17.00
CA LEU A 20 -8.26 12.84 16.19
C LEU A 20 -8.10 13.89 15.08
N LEU A 21 -7.52 15.06 15.41
CA LEU A 21 -7.20 16.08 14.42
C LEU A 21 -6.26 15.54 13.32
N LEU A 22 -5.20 14.83 13.73
CA LEU A 22 -4.26 14.20 12.77
C LEU A 22 -4.96 13.18 11.88
N ALA A 23 -5.87 12.36 12.44
CA ALA A 23 -6.65 11.41 11.67
C ALA A 23 -7.53 12.10 10.62
N VAL A 24 -8.25 13.17 11.02
CA VAL A 24 -9.10 13.96 10.11
C VAL A 24 -8.26 14.63 9.01
N CYS A 25 -7.14 15.27 9.37
CA CYS A 25 -6.23 15.88 8.42
C CYS A 25 -5.65 14.82 7.46
N GLY A 26 -5.23 13.67 7.98
CA GLY A 26 -4.72 12.55 7.17
C GLY A 26 -5.77 12.03 6.18
N CYS A 27 -7.01 11.83 6.62
CA CYS A 27 -8.13 11.45 5.75
C CYS A 27 -8.36 12.45 4.63
N PHE A 28 -8.33 13.74 4.95
CA PHE A 28 -8.54 14.82 3.98
C PHE A 28 -7.40 14.88 2.95
N LEU A 29 -6.15 14.96 3.42
CA LEU A 29 -4.97 14.99 2.55
C LEU A 29 -4.85 13.72 1.70
N GLY A 30 -5.09 12.55 2.32
CA GLY A 30 -5.10 11.28 1.60
C GLY A 30 -6.14 11.25 0.49
N THR A 31 -7.38 11.68 0.76
CA THR A 31 -8.44 11.72 -0.26
C THR A 31 -8.06 12.65 -1.43
N ILE A 32 -7.43 13.78 -1.15
CA ILE A 32 -6.92 14.68 -2.20
C ILE A 32 -5.87 13.95 -3.05
N ILE A 33 -4.87 13.36 -2.41
CA ILE A 33 -3.76 12.70 -3.11
C ILE A 33 -4.28 11.53 -3.95
N GLY A 34 -5.15 10.69 -3.38
CA GLY A 34 -5.73 9.56 -4.10
C GLY A 34 -6.62 9.98 -5.27
N ALA A 35 -7.30 11.12 -5.18
CA ALA A 35 -8.11 11.65 -6.27
C ALA A 35 -7.27 12.13 -7.46
N LEU A 36 -5.99 12.49 -7.23
CA LEU A 36 -5.09 12.95 -8.28
C LEU A 36 -4.55 11.73 -9.07
N PRO A 37 -4.82 11.65 -10.39
CA PRO A 37 -4.39 10.50 -11.20
C PRO A 37 -2.88 10.31 -11.15
N GLY A 38 -2.46 9.06 -10.91
CA GLY A 38 -1.07 8.63 -10.94
C GLY A 38 -0.30 8.81 -9.63
N LEU A 39 -0.78 9.57 -8.64
CA LEU A 39 -0.08 9.70 -7.36
C LEU A 39 -0.20 8.44 -6.51
N GLY A 40 -1.41 7.93 -6.32
CA GLY A 40 -1.65 6.72 -5.55
C GLY A 40 -1.26 6.80 -4.06
N PRO A 41 -1.65 5.80 -3.26
CA PRO A 41 -1.45 5.82 -1.81
C PRO A 41 0.03 5.69 -1.41
N SER A 42 0.85 4.93 -2.14
CA SER A 42 2.27 4.75 -1.82
C SER A 42 3.05 6.05 -1.96
N ASN A 43 2.83 6.76 -3.08
CA ASN A 43 3.44 8.07 -3.29
C ASN A 43 2.93 9.09 -2.26
N GLY A 44 1.62 9.06 -1.97
CA GLY A 44 1.00 9.97 -1.01
C GLY A 44 1.57 9.84 0.40
N VAL A 45 1.70 8.63 0.89
CA VAL A 45 2.33 8.39 2.21
C VAL A 45 3.79 8.79 2.18
N ALA A 46 4.55 8.41 1.13
CA ALA A 46 5.97 8.76 1.02
C ALA A 46 6.22 10.27 1.00
N ILE A 47 5.38 11.04 0.28
CA ILE A 47 5.45 12.50 0.22
C ILE A 47 5.21 13.15 1.59
N LEU A 48 4.31 12.58 2.39
CA LEU A 48 3.89 13.17 3.66
C LEU A 48 4.69 12.67 4.89
N ILE A 49 5.43 11.55 4.78
CA ILE A 49 6.29 11.07 5.89
C ILE A 49 7.23 12.16 6.42
N PRO A 50 7.94 12.93 5.58
CA PRO A 50 8.82 13.99 6.07
C PRO A 50 8.12 15.03 6.96
N ILE A 51 6.82 15.25 6.78
CA ILE A 51 6.03 16.14 7.63
C ILE A 51 5.97 15.62 9.07
N THR A 52 5.91 14.31 9.28
CA THR A 52 5.85 13.72 10.63
C THR A 52 7.07 14.08 11.45
N PHE A 53 8.25 14.13 10.83
CA PHE A 53 9.49 14.51 11.49
C PHE A 53 9.61 16.02 11.67
N THR A 54 9.20 16.82 10.68
CA THR A 54 9.18 18.28 10.80
C THR A 54 8.27 18.77 11.92
N LEU A 55 7.13 18.07 12.13
CA LEU A 55 6.19 18.37 13.22
C LEU A 55 6.61 17.76 14.56
N GLY A 56 7.68 16.96 14.62
CA GLY A 56 8.15 16.30 15.82
C GLY A 56 7.11 15.32 16.40
N LEU A 57 6.35 14.62 15.55
CA LEU A 57 5.32 13.70 15.99
C LEU A 57 5.94 12.48 16.69
N ASP A 58 5.30 12.05 17.79
CA ASP A 58 5.58 10.75 18.37
C ASP A 58 5.13 9.62 17.43
N ALA A 59 5.63 8.42 17.68
CA ALA A 59 5.43 7.28 16.78
C ALA A 59 3.95 6.94 16.54
N THR A 60 3.12 6.99 17.59
CA THR A 60 1.69 6.70 17.48
C THR A 60 0.97 7.74 16.64
N SER A 61 1.25 9.03 16.89
CA SER A 61 0.69 10.15 16.14
C SER A 61 1.10 10.13 14.68
N ALA A 62 2.38 9.83 14.40
CA ALA A 62 2.90 9.71 13.04
C ALA A 62 2.21 8.56 12.26
N LEU A 63 2.04 7.41 12.91
CA LEU A 63 1.33 6.26 12.31
C LEU A 63 -0.15 6.56 12.06
N VAL A 64 -0.83 7.17 13.02
CA VAL A 64 -2.25 7.55 12.86
C VAL A 64 -2.41 8.50 11.69
N LEU A 65 -1.57 9.52 11.58
CA LEU A 65 -1.59 10.45 10.44
C LEU A 65 -1.38 9.70 9.12
N MET A 66 -0.32 8.89 9.02
CA MET A 66 0.06 8.22 7.77
C MET A 66 -0.90 7.10 7.36
N THR A 67 -1.46 6.35 8.32
CA THR A 67 -2.48 5.33 8.00
C THR A 67 -3.81 5.98 7.62
N SER A 68 -4.14 7.15 8.17
CA SER A 68 -5.29 7.94 7.74
C SER A 68 -5.10 8.51 6.33
N VAL A 69 -3.88 8.93 5.98
CA VAL A 69 -3.50 9.30 4.60
C VAL A 69 -3.65 8.09 3.68
N TYR A 70 -3.18 6.92 4.08
CA TYR A 70 -3.31 5.69 3.31
C TYR A 70 -4.77 5.38 2.98
N TYR A 71 -5.63 5.29 4.00
CA TYR A 71 -7.05 5.01 3.81
C TYR A 71 -7.74 6.14 3.02
N GLY A 72 -7.39 7.40 3.28
CA GLY A 72 -7.88 8.53 2.49
C GLY A 72 -7.54 8.40 1.01
N ALA A 73 -6.30 8.02 0.68
CA ALA A 73 -5.88 7.84 -0.69
C ALA A 73 -6.62 6.69 -1.40
N MET A 74 -6.87 5.58 -0.69
CA MET A 74 -7.69 4.48 -1.20
C MET A 74 -9.11 4.93 -1.54
N TYR A 75 -9.70 5.81 -0.71
CA TYR A 75 -11.01 6.41 -1.00
C TYR A 75 -10.96 7.44 -2.13
N GLY A 76 -9.84 8.13 -2.30
CA GLY A 76 -9.69 9.18 -3.32
C GLY A 76 -9.63 8.64 -4.74
N GLY A 77 -8.94 7.52 -4.97
CA GLY A 77 -8.66 6.96 -6.29
C GLY A 77 -9.90 6.69 -7.16
N ARG A 78 -11.02 6.36 -6.53
CA ARG A 78 -12.30 6.14 -7.22
C ARG A 78 -12.89 7.41 -7.87
N ILE A 79 -12.55 8.60 -7.38
CA ILE A 79 -13.12 9.87 -7.87
C ILE A 79 -12.69 10.12 -9.31
N SER A 80 -11.40 10.05 -9.59
CA SER A 80 -10.86 10.17 -10.95
C SER A 80 -11.25 8.98 -11.83
N SER A 81 -11.30 7.77 -11.28
CA SER A 81 -11.76 6.57 -12.00
C SER A 81 -13.17 6.71 -12.53
N ILE A 82 -14.10 7.20 -11.71
CA ILE A 82 -15.52 7.37 -12.06
C ILE A 82 -15.74 8.57 -13.00
N LEU A 83 -15.04 9.68 -12.76
CA LEU A 83 -15.33 10.94 -13.48
C LEU A 83 -14.47 11.14 -14.73
N LEU A 84 -13.25 10.64 -14.74
CA LEU A 84 -12.28 10.89 -15.82
C LEU A 84 -11.97 9.64 -16.65
N ASN A 85 -12.40 8.46 -16.21
CA ASN A 85 -11.96 7.17 -16.76
C ASN A 85 -10.42 6.98 -16.66
N ILE A 86 -9.82 7.63 -15.68
CA ILE A 86 -8.39 7.56 -15.39
C ILE A 86 -8.27 7.07 -13.95
N PRO A 87 -7.70 5.88 -13.71
CA PRO A 87 -7.56 5.39 -12.35
C PRO A 87 -6.66 6.32 -11.53
N GLY A 88 -7.08 6.65 -10.31
CA GLY A 88 -6.26 7.43 -9.38
C GLY A 88 -5.04 6.63 -8.93
N ASP A 89 -5.22 5.32 -8.78
CA ASP A 89 -4.21 4.33 -8.45
C ASP A 89 -4.48 3.00 -9.17
N GLU A 90 -3.55 2.05 -9.09
CA GLU A 90 -3.72 0.73 -9.72
C GLU A 90 -4.97 -0.03 -9.25
N PRO A 91 -5.29 -0.07 -7.93
CA PRO A 91 -6.49 -0.75 -7.44
C PRO A 91 -7.79 -0.18 -8.00
N ALA A 92 -7.87 1.12 -8.24
CA ALA A 92 -9.05 1.80 -8.75
C ALA A 92 -9.29 1.58 -10.26
N LEU A 93 -8.39 0.86 -10.94
CA LEU A 93 -8.55 0.48 -12.35
C LEU A 93 -9.85 -0.30 -12.59
N MET A 94 -10.18 -1.25 -11.71
CA MET A 94 -11.40 -2.05 -11.86
C MET A 94 -12.67 -1.20 -11.71
N THR A 95 -12.62 -0.14 -10.92
CA THR A 95 -13.74 0.79 -10.72
C THR A 95 -14.04 1.59 -11.98
N THR A 96 -13.07 1.81 -12.89
CA THR A 96 -13.32 2.51 -14.16
C THR A 96 -14.29 1.75 -15.05
N LEU A 97 -14.29 0.41 -15.00
CA LEU A 97 -15.03 -0.45 -15.93
C LEU A 97 -16.55 -0.24 -15.85
N ASP A 98 -17.08 -0.01 -14.66
CA ASP A 98 -18.51 0.24 -14.44
C ASP A 98 -18.77 1.66 -13.90
N GLY A 99 -17.82 2.25 -13.18
CA GLY A 99 -17.97 3.58 -12.60
C GLY A 99 -18.09 4.68 -13.65
N TYR A 100 -17.23 4.71 -14.64
CA TYR A 100 -17.27 5.69 -15.72
C TYR A 100 -18.49 5.53 -16.64
N PRO A 101 -18.89 4.33 -17.10
CA PRO A 101 -20.14 4.15 -17.83
C PRO A 101 -21.37 4.60 -17.04
N MET A 102 -21.45 4.33 -15.74
CA MET A 102 -22.55 4.81 -14.89
C MET A 102 -22.56 6.35 -14.80
N ALA A 103 -21.38 6.97 -14.63
CA ALA A 103 -21.26 8.42 -14.61
C ALA A 103 -21.64 9.05 -15.95
N LYS A 104 -21.24 8.45 -17.08
CA LYS A 104 -21.59 8.88 -18.43
C LYS A 104 -23.10 8.76 -18.71
N ALA A 105 -23.79 7.82 -18.05
CA ALA A 105 -25.24 7.68 -18.08
C ALA A 105 -25.98 8.72 -17.21
N GLY A 106 -25.30 9.76 -16.68
CA GLY A 106 -25.89 10.81 -15.84
C GLY A 106 -26.04 10.42 -14.37
N ARG A 107 -25.39 9.35 -13.90
CA ARG A 107 -25.48 8.84 -12.53
C ARG A 107 -24.14 8.96 -11.79
N ALA A 108 -23.37 10.00 -12.07
CA ALA A 108 -22.06 10.23 -11.46
C ALA A 108 -22.14 10.35 -9.94
N GLY A 109 -23.13 11.08 -9.42
CA GLY A 109 -23.36 11.22 -7.99
C GLY A 109 -23.66 9.89 -7.29
N ASP A 110 -24.54 9.07 -7.91
CA ASP A 110 -24.88 7.74 -7.41
C ASP A 110 -23.65 6.82 -7.35
N ALA A 111 -22.84 6.82 -8.43
CA ALA A 111 -21.63 6.02 -8.51
C ALA A 111 -20.61 6.40 -7.42
N LEU A 112 -20.41 7.71 -7.18
CA LEU A 112 -19.50 8.21 -6.16
C LEU A 112 -19.98 7.89 -4.74
N VAL A 113 -21.26 7.96 -4.45
CA VAL A 113 -21.81 7.61 -3.14
C VAL A 113 -21.73 6.09 -2.92
N LEU A 114 -22.19 5.30 -3.91
CA LEU A 114 -22.15 3.84 -3.83
C LEU A 114 -20.72 3.32 -3.60
N SER A 115 -19.77 3.83 -4.37
CA SER A 115 -18.36 3.45 -4.22
C SER A 115 -17.82 3.81 -2.82
N GLY A 116 -18.19 5.00 -2.27
CA GLY A 116 -17.81 5.40 -0.92
C GLY A 116 -18.38 4.51 0.17
N VAL A 117 -19.63 4.09 0.04
CA VAL A 117 -20.24 3.13 0.97
C VAL A 117 -19.58 1.76 0.85
N ALA A 118 -19.27 1.30 -0.35
CA ALA A 118 -18.57 0.03 -0.57
C ALA A 118 -17.15 0.05 0.03
N SER A 119 -16.41 1.14 -0.16
CA SER A 119 -15.10 1.36 0.46
C SER A 119 -15.19 1.33 1.99
N PHE A 120 -16.22 1.99 2.58
CA PHE A 120 -16.48 1.97 4.02
C PHE A 120 -16.69 0.55 4.53
N VAL A 121 -17.56 -0.23 3.88
CA VAL A 121 -17.84 -1.62 4.28
C VAL A 121 -16.57 -2.47 4.19
N GLY A 122 -15.80 -2.32 3.10
CA GLY A 122 -14.54 -3.04 2.91
C GLY A 122 -13.51 -2.74 3.99
N ALA A 123 -13.26 -1.47 4.24
CA ALA A 123 -12.29 -1.01 5.24
C ALA A 123 -12.72 -1.37 6.67
N LEU A 124 -14.02 -1.25 6.99
CA LEU A 124 -14.57 -1.62 8.31
C LEU A 124 -14.36 -3.10 8.60
N LEU A 125 -14.78 -3.97 7.67
CA LEU A 125 -14.63 -5.41 7.82
C LEU A 125 -13.17 -5.84 7.88
N ALA A 126 -12.29 -5.19 7.11
CA ALA A 126 -10.87 -5.47 7.17
C ALA A 126 -10.22 -5.01 8.48
N THR A 127 -10.64 -3.87 9.04
CA THR A 127 -10.13 -3.43 10.35
C THR A 127 -10.59 -4.34 11.46
N ILE A 128 -11.83 -4.86 11.41
CA ILE A 128 -12.31 -5.90 12.32
C ILE A 128 -11.49 -7.20 12.11
N GLY A 129 -11.24 -7.57 10.88
CA GLY A 129 -10.38 -8.72 10.55
C GLY A 129 -8.95 -8.56 11.08
N LEU A 130 -8.36 -7.38 10.94
CA LEU A 130 -7.05 -7.03 11.50
C LEU A 130 -7.05 -7.17 13.03
N MET A 131 -8.05 -6.61 13.69
CA MET A 131 -8.21 -6.67 15.15
C MET A 131 -8.28 -8.10 15.68
N LEU A 132 -8.98 -8.99 14.99
CA LEU A 132 -9.17 -10.37 15.41
C LEU A 132 -8.01 -11.28 15.02
N LEU A 133 -7.44 -11.09 13.84
CA LEU A 133 -6.44 -11.99 13.28
C LEU A 133 -5.01 -11.65 13.67
N ALA A 134 -4.67 -10.35 13.76
CA ALA A 134 -3.29 -9.94 13.99
C ALA A 134 -2.71 -10.44 15.32
N PRO A 135 -3.41 -10.38 16.48
CA PRO A 135 -2.88 -10.94 17.73
C PRO A 135 -2.67 -12.46 17.68
N SER A 136 -3.51 -13.16 16.91
CA SER A 136 -3.38 -14.62 16.75
C SER A 136 -2.20 -14.97 15.86
N LEU A 137 -2.03 -14.25 14.76
CA LEU A 137 -0.88 -14.43 13.85
C LEU A 137 0.45 -14.05 14.52
N ALA A 138 0.47 -12.98 15.33
CA ALA A 138 1.64 -12.62 16.12
C ALA A 138 2.07 -13.74 17.07
N ARG A 139 1.13 -14.45 17.70
CA ARG A 139 1.45 -15.63 18.54
C ARG A 139 2.07 -16.76 17.73
N VAL A 140 1.58 -17.01 16.52
CA VAL A 140 2.18 -18.03 15.64
C VAL A 140 3.56 -17.59 15.16
N ALA A 141 3.77 -16.30 14.93
CA ALA A 141 5.06 -15.76 14.49
C ALA A 141 6.17 -15.91 15.53
N PHE A 142 5.88 -16.05 16.82
CA PHE A 142 6.86 -16.41 17.85
C PHE A 142 7.47 -17.81 17.67
N LEU A 143 6.82 -18.68 16.90
CA LEU A 143 7.34 -20.00 16.57
C LEU A 143 8.35 -19.97 15.42
N PHE A 144 8.51 -18.82 14.76
CA PHE A 144 9.40 -18.71 13.60
C PHE A 144 10.83 -18.57 14.04
N GLY A 145 11.69 -19.45 13.54
CA GLY A 145 13.13 -19.36 13.64
C GLY A 145 13.74 -18.69 12.39
N PRO A 146 15.08 -18.66 12.31
CA PRO A 146 15.78 -18.02 11.20
C PRO A 146 15.45 -18.61 9.81
N ALA A 147 15.20 -19.92 9.72
CA ALA A 147 14.83 -20.59 8.47
C ALA A 147 13.45 -20.13 7.95
N GLU A 148 12.47 -20.02 8.87
CA GLU A 148 11.12 -19.53 8.55
C GLU A 148 11.15 -18.05 8.13
N TYR A 149 11.87 -17.20 8.85
CA TYR A 149 12.02 -15.79 8.47
C TYR A 149 12.70 -15.63 7.12
N PHE A 150 13.74 -16.39 6.82
CA PHE A 150 14.38 -16.35 5.50
C PHE A 150 13.40 -16.74 4.39
N ALA A 151 12.66 -17.83 4.55
CA ALA A 151 11.66 -18.30 3.60
C ALA A 151 10.51 -17.28 3.45
N LEU A 152 10.09 -16.63 4.53
CA LEU A 152 9.07 -15.57 4.54
C LEU A 152 9.52 -14.33 3.76
N TYR A 153 10.77 -13.87 3.94
CA TYR A 153 11.30 -12.75 3.16
C TYR A 153 11.39 -13.11 1.67
N LEU A 154 11.82 -14.32 1.36
CA LEU A 154 11.83 -14.79 -0.02
C LEU A 154 10.41 -14.84 -0.63
N LEU A 155 9.41 -15.30 0.15
CA LEU A 155 8.00 -15.25 -0.26
C LEU A 155 7.58 -13.83 -0.60
N ALA A 156 7.92 -12.84 0.24
CA ALA A 156 7.60 -11.44 -0.01
C ALA A 156 8.23 -10.92 -1.33
N PHE A 157 9.48 -11.27 -1.60
CA PHE A 157 10.14 -10.93 -2.87
C PHE A 157 9.46 -11.60 -4.08
N CYS A 158 9.16 -12.89 -3.98
CA CYS A 158 8.57 -13.65 -5.06
C CYS A 158 7.14 -13.19 -5.39
N THR A 159 6.33 -12.90 -4.37
CA THR A 159 4.94 -12.46 -4.57
C THR A 159 4.87 -11.03 -5.09
N LEU A 160 5.57 -10.08 -4.48
CA LEU A 160 5.63 -8.70 -4.98
C LEU A 160 6.30 -8.63 -6.35
N GLY A 161 7.39 -9.38 -6.55
CA GLY A 161 8.05 -9.47 -7.84
C GLY A 161 7.17 -10.08 -8.93
N GLY A 162 6.40 -11.11 -8.61
CA GLY A 162 5.50 -11.79 -9.55
C GLY A 162 4.30 -10.93 -9.99
N MET A 163 3.85 -10.02 -9.14
CA MET A 163 2.61 -9.25 -9.33
C MET A 163 2.85 -7.80 -9.75
N ALA A 164 3.97 -7.19 -9.36
CA ALA A 164 4.25 -5.76 -9.58
C ALA A 164 4.52 -5.37 -11.04
N SER A 165 4.75 -6.32 -11.94
CA SER A 165 5.04 -6.04 -13.36
C SER A 165 4.49 -7.12 -14.28
N ASN A 166 4.19 -6.71 -15.50
CA ASN A 166 3.89 -7.64 -16.60
C ASN A 166 5.11 -8.49 -17.03
N ASN A 167 6.31 -8.11 -16.56
CA ASN A 167 7.56 -8.82 -16.86
C ASN A 167 8.30 -9.16 -15.57
N GLN A 168 8.30 -10.45 -15.20
CA GLN A 168 8.92 -10.94 -13.98
C GLN A 168 10.44 -10.73 -13.94
N ALA A 169 11.11 -10.73 -15.11
CA ALA A 169 12.54 -10.43 -15.17
C ALA A 169 12.82 -8.98 -14.71
N LYS A 170 11.96 -8.02 -15.07
CA LYS A 170 12.07 -6.63 -14.60
C LYS A 170 11.86 -6.51 -13.09
N SER A 171 10.92 -7.30 -12.55
CA SER A 171 10.71 -7.35 -11.10
C SER A 171 11.88 -7.98 -10.35
N ALA A 172 12.48 -9.04 -10.90
CA ALA A 172 13.67 -9.66 -10.34
C ALA A 172 14.88 -8.69 -10.37
N ILE A 173 15.09 -8.00 -11.50
CA ILE A 173 16.12 -6.94 -11.60
C ILE A 173 15.90 -5.86 -10.54
N ALA A 174 14.66 -5.41 -10.36
CA ALA A 174 14.31 -4.42 -9.35
C ALA A 174 14.64 -4.92 -7.92
N ALA A 175 14.28 -6.16 -7.60
CA ALA A 175 14.59 -6.76 -6.30
C ALA A 175 16.11 -6.90 -6.08
N CYS A 176 16.85 -7.38 -7.08
CA CYS A 176 18.30 -7.47 -7.02
C CYS A 176 18.97 -6.09 -6.85
N LEU A 177 18.46 -5.07 -7.53
CA LEU A 177 18.95 -3.70 -7.37
C LEU A 177 18.75 -3.21 -5.92
N GLY A 178 17.55 -3.44 -5.36
CA GLY A 178 17.26 -3.08 -3.97
C GLY A 178 18.12 -3.84 -2.96
N LEU A 179 18.32 -5.15 -3.16
CA LEU A 179 19.22 -5.96 -2.34
C LEU A 179 20.67 -5.47 -2.43
N GLY A 180 21.13 -5.10 -3.64
CA GLY A 180 22.47 -4.52 -3.84
C GLY A 180 22.67 -3.21 -3.08
N ILE A 181 21.64 -2.33 -3.07
CA ILE A 181 21.66 -1.09 -2.28
C ILE A 181 21.67 -1.39 -0.78
N ALA A 182 20.91 -2.37 -0.31
CA ALA A 182 20.87 -2.78 1.10
C ALA A 182 22.24 -3.32 1.60
N MET A 183 23.11 -3.73 0.71
CA MET A 183 24.48 -4.19 1.07
C MET A 183 25.48 -3.05 1.29
N ILE A 184 25.11 -1.81 0.97
CA ILE A 184 25.97 -0.64 1.20
C ILE A 184 26.04 -0.37 2.71
N GLY A 185 27.26 -0.19 3.24
CA GLY A 185 27.48 0.10 4.65
C GLY A 185 28.51 -0.82 5.31
N VAL A 186 28.57 -0.76 6.64
CA VAL A 186 29.44 -1.65 7.41
C VAL A 186 28.72 -2.97 7.67
N ASP A 187 29.35 -4.08 7.32
CA ASP A 187 28.85 -5.42 7.61
C ASP A 187 28.83 -5.64 9.14
N ALA A 188 27.65 -5.90 9.69
CA ALA A 188 27.45 -6.12 11.12
C ALA A 188 28.23 -7.33 11.69
N SER A 189 28.61 -8.31 10.85
CA SER A 189 29.32 -9.52 11.29
C SER A 189 30.83 -9.36 11.24
N SER A 190 31.36 -8.74 10.18
CA SER A 190 32.83 -8.61 9.97
C SER A 190 33.35 -7.22 10.35
N GLY A 191 32.49 -6.21 10.52
CA GLY A 191 32.89 -4.83 10.75
C GLY A 191 33.55 -4.16 9.52
N LEU A 192 33.56 -4.81 8.37
CA LEU A 192 34.19 -4.28 7.16
C LEU A 192 33.20 -3.44 6.34
N PRO A 193 33.64 -2.29 5.80
CA PRO A 193 32.78 -1.48 4.92
C PRO A 193 32.58 -2.17 3.57
N ARG A 194 31.33 -2.24 3.11
CA ARG A 194 30.91 -2.82 1.83
C ARG A 194 30.35 -1.71 0.93
N LEU A 195 30.84 -1.63 -0.31
CA LEU A 195 30.33 -0.74 -1.37
C LEU A 195 30.27 0.75 -0.98
N THR A 196 31.02 1.18 0.04
CA THR A 196 31.03 2.58 0.52
C THR A 196 31.92 3.49 -0.29
N GLY A 197 32.86 2.93 -1.09
CA GLY A 197 33.84 3.72 -1.85
C GLY A 197 34.74 4.61 -0.98
N GLY A 198 34.83 4.32 0.34
CA GLY A 198 35.56 5.14 1.31
C GLY A 198 34.80 6.39 1.79
N ASN A 199 33.55 6.54 1.41
CA ASN A 199 32.71 7.67 1.86
C ASN A 199 32.13 7.34 3.25
N LEU A 200 32.47 8.17 4.25
CA LEU A 200 32.02 8.00 5.63
C LEU A 200 30.49 8.12 5.78
N HIS A 201 29.83 8.92 4.96
CA HIS A 201 28.37 9.04 4.99
C HIS A 201 27.63 7.75 4.59
N LEU A 202 28.32 6.80 3.94
CA LEU A 202 27.77 5.51 3.55
C LEU A 202 28.12 4.39 4.52
N TYR A 203 28.80 4.65 5.62
CA TYR A 203 29.17 3.61 6.60
C TYR A 203 27.94 3.09 7.35
N ASP A 204 26.96 3.95 7.64
CA ASP A 204 25.68 3.55 8.23
C ASP A 204 24.67 2.99 7.21
N GLY A 205 25.13 2.84 5.95
CA GLY A 205 24.29 2.39 4.84
C GLY A 205 23.50 3.52 4.18
N VAL A 206 22.52 3.13 3.38
CA VAL A 206 21.57 4.06 2.75
C VAL A 206 20.33 4.15 3.64
N ASP A 207 20.00 5.36 4.08
CA ASP A 207 18.75 5.58 4.81
C ASP A 207 17.56 5.26 3.89
N PHE A 208 16.70 4.35 4.35
CA PHE A 208 15.58 3.87 3.52
C PHE A 208 14.49 4.92 3.35
N LEU A 209 14.32 5.93 4.26
CA LEU A 209 13.41 7.04 4.02
C LEU A 209 13.91 7.95 2.91
N VAL A 210 15.21 8.23 2.87
CA VAL A 210 15.84 8.97 1.78
C VAL A 210 15.59 8.29 0.45
N ALA A 211 15.79 6.96 0.41
CA ALA A 211 15.54 6.15 -0.79
C ALA A 211 14.05 6.15 -1.18
N ILE A 212 13.13 5.97 -0.23
CA ILE A 212 11.68 5.93 -0.50
C ILE A 212 11.16 7.28 -0.98
N VAL A 213 11.49 8.36 -0.29
CA VAL A 213 11.07 9.72 -0.68
C VAL A 213 11.64 10.06 -2.06
N GLY A 214 12.89 9.67 -2.33
CA GLY A 214 13.48 9.81 -3.67
C GLY A 214 12.70 9.03 -4.71
N LEU A 215 12.59 7.71 -4.54
CA LEU A 215 11.98 6.79 -5.52
C LEU A 215 10.51 7.07 -5.79
N PHE A 216 9.74 7.55 -4.82
CA PHE A 216 8.32 7.83 -4.98
C PHE A 216 8.03 9.32 -5.18
N ALA A 217 8.45 10.20 -4.26
CA ALA A 217 8.06 11.60 -4.29
C ALA A 217 8.84 12.39 -5.36
N ILE A 218 10.17 12.34 -5.32
CA ILE A 218 11.01 13.13 -6.25
C ILE A 218 10.94 12.56 -7.67
N SER A 219 10.81 11.24 -7.83
CA SER A 219 10.61 10.65 -9.16
C SER A 219 9.31 11.13 -9.81
N GLU A 220 8.24 11.33 -9.01
CA GLU A 220 6.97 11.86 -9.50
C GLU A 220 7.13 13.29 -10.03
N VAL A 221 7.93 14.11 -9.33
CA VAL A 221 8.26 15.47 -9.78
C VAL A 221 8.91 15.45 -11.18
N PHE A 222 9.86 14.53 -11.41
CA PHE A 222 10.48 14.38 -12.75
C PHE A 222 9.48 13.93 -13.82
N VAL A 223 8.60 12.99 -13.51
CA VAL A 223 7.54 12.53 -14.43
C VAL A 223 6.60 13.68 -14.78
N PHE A 224 6.18 14.49 -13.81
CA PHE A 224 5.33 15.66 -14.05
C PHE A 224 6.00 16.72 -14.90
N ILE A 225 7.27 17.05 -14.64
CA ILE A 225 8.04 18.02 -15.45
C ILE A 225 8.05 17.59 -16.92
N GLU A 226 8.24 16.30 -17.18
CA GLU A 226 8.23 15.76 -18.54
C GLU A 226 6.85 15.82 -19.20
N SER A 227 5.78 15.50 -18.46
CA SER A 227 4.42 15.45 -19.01
C SER A 227 3.82 16.79 -19.42
N HIS A 228 4.55 17.89 -19.23
CA HIS A 228 4.13 19.27 -19.57
C HIS A 228 2.75 19.63 -18.98
N GLY A 229 2.38 19.08 -17.82
CA GLY A 229 1.21 19.51 -17.07
C GLY A 229 -0.11 19.45 -17.84
N ARG A 230 -0.31 18.46 -18.72
CA ARG A 230 -1.57 18.26 -19.42
C ARG A 230 -2.69 17.95 -18.43
N GLY A 231 -3.38 18.99 -18.00
CA GLY A 231 -4.57 18.87 -17.17
C GLY A 231 -5.68 18.13 -17.92
N SER A 232 -6.22 17.09 -17.30
CA SER A 232 -7.40 16.42 -17.82
C SER A 232 -8.61 17.34 -17.63
N SER A 233 -9.30 17.70 -18.70
CA SER A 233 -10.56 18.44 -18.58
C SER A 233 -11.65 17.48 -18.08
N ILE A 234 -12.35 17.86 -17.00
CA ILE A 234 -13.49 17.11 -16.49
C ILE A 234 -14.65 17.27 -17.47
N GLY A 235 -14.90 16.25 -18.29
CA GLY A 235 -16.00 16.23 -19.27
C GLY A 235 -17.37 15.92 -18.66
N ILE A 236 -17.41 15.33 -17.46
CA ILE A 236 -18.66 14.91 -16.80
C ILE A 236 -19.10 15.96 -15.79
N LYS A 237 -20.33 16.48 -15.95
CA LYS A 237 -20.95 17.37 -14.96
C LYS A 237 -21.45 16.53 -13.78
N LEU A 238 -21.14 16.96 -12.57
CA LEU A 238 -21.68 16.36 -11.36
C LEU A 238 -23.11 16.82 -11.17
N ASP A 239 -24.06 15.91 -11.32
CA ASP A 239 -25.47 16.14 -11.00
C ASP A 239 -25.71 16.19 -9.49
N LYS A 240 -26.97 16.31 -9.08
CA LYS A 240 -27.33 16.31 -7.66
C LYS A 240 -26.88 14.99 -7.00
N VAL A 241 -25.99 15.09 -6.05
CA VAL A 241 -25.53 13.94 -5.24
C VAL A 241 -26.72 13.49 -4.38
N ARG A 242 -27.19 12.27 -4.60
CA ARG A 242 -28.23 11.61 -3.81
C ARG A 242 -27.68 10.29 -3.26
N ILE A 243 -28.26 9.81 -2.17
CA ILE A 243 -27.90 8.49 -1.64
C ILE A 243 -28.72 7.44 -2.39
N PRO A 244 -28.08 6.57 -3.20
CA PRO A 244 -28.80 5.57 -4.00
C PRO A 244 -29.14 4.34 -3.16
N TRP A 245 -30.09 4.47 -2.23
CA TRP A 245 -30.43 3.39 -1.28
C TRP A 245 -30.74 2.06 -1.96
N ALA A 246 -31.46 2.08 -3.10
CA ALA A 246 -31.79 0.88 -3.84
C ALA A 246 -30.53 0.12 -4.31
N ASP A 247 -29.54 0.85 -4.84
CA ASP A 247 -28.26 0.26 -5.30
C ASP A 247 -27.44 -0.25 -4.11
N ILE A 248 -27.39 0.52 -3.00
CA ILE A 248 -26.68 0.11 -1.77
C ILE A 248 -27.26 -1.21 -1.24
N PHE A 249 -28.58 -1.29 -1.07
CA PHE A 249 -29.21 -2.52 -0.56
C PHE A 249 -29.07 -3.69 -1.52
N SER A 250 -29.15 -3.45 -2.84
CA SER A 250 -28.99 -4.52 -3.84
C SER A 250 -27.57 -5.08 -3.92
N THR A 251 -26.57 -4.31 -3.47
CA THR A 251 -25.14 -4.67 -3.51
C THR A 251 -24.58 -5.12 -2.16
N LYS A 252 -25.39 -5.19 -1.09
CA LYS A 252 -24.92 -5.54 0.26
C LYS A 252 -24.14 -6.87 0.32
N TRP A 253 -24.63 -7.92 -0.34
CA TRP A 253 -23.95 -9.21 -0.38
C TRP A 253 -22.69 -9.19 -1.25
N THR A 254 -22.70 -8.39 -2.32
CA THR A 254 -21.52 -8.11 -3.13
C THR A 254 -20.42 -7.47 -2.28
N MET A 255 -20.75 -6.43 -1.51
CA MET A 255 -19.78 -5.77 -0.62
C MET A 255 -19.20 -6.73 0.40
N LEU A 256 -20.03 -7.57 1.05
CA LEU A 256 -19.56 -8.55 2.05
C LEU A 256 -18.61 -9.59 1.44
N ARG A 257 -18.98 -10.22 0.32
CA ARG A 257 -18.12 -11.20 -0.36
C ARG A 257 -16.83 -10.56 -0.87
N ALA A 258 -16.94 -9.41 -1.49
CA ALA A 258 -15.81 -8.66 -2.01
C ALA A 258 -14.84 -8.26 -0.90
N SER A 259 -15.35 -7.86 0.28
CA SER A 259 -14.52 -7.56 1.44
C SER A 259 -13.76 -8.80 1.93
N GLY A 260 -14.41 -9.95 1.98
CA GLY A 260 -13.74 -11.23 2.35
C GLY A 260 -12.63 -11.60 1.37
N VAL A 261 -12.93 -11.55 0.07
CA VAL A 261 -11.94 -11.84 -0.99
C VAL A 261 -10.78 -10.84 -0.95
N GLY A 262 -11.09 -9.56 -0.81
CA GLY A 262 -10.08 -8.50 -0.74
C GLY A 262 -9.19 -8.63 0.50
N PHE A 263 -9.78 -8.87 1.67
CA PHE A 263 -9.03 -9.05 2.92
C PHE A 263 -8.04 -10.21 2.84
N ILE A 264 -8.50 -11.37 2.34
CA ILE A 264 -7.62 -12.54 2.16
C ILE A 264 -6.50 -12.23 1.16
N ALA A 265 -6.82 -11.57 0.04
CA ALA A 265 -5.80 -11.14 -0.92
C ALA A 265 -4.79 -10.17 -0.29
N GLY A 266 -5.25 -9.24 0.57
CA GLY A 266 -4.40 -8.27 1.26
C GLY A 266 -3.43 -8.89 2.26
N ILE A 267 -3.83 -9.97 2.96
CA ILE A 267 -2.96 -10.69 3.90
C ILE A 267 -1.77 -11.34 3.18
N LEU A 268 -1.95 -11.70 1.92
CA LEU A 268 -0.85 -12.31 1.16
C LEU A 268 0.22 -11.25 0.87
N PRO A 269 1.46 -11.46 1.31
CA PRO A 269 2.53 -10.51 1.05
C PRO A 269 2.64 -10.22 -0.45
N GLY A 270 2.63 -8.94 -0.81
CA GLY A 270 2.79 -8.51 -2.19
C GLY A 270 1.57 -8.54 -3.09
N ALA A 271 0.48 -9.16 -2.68
CA ALA A 271 -0.75 -9.18 -3.48
C ALA A 271 -1.38 -7.78 -3.61
N GLY A 272 -1.37 -7.04 -2.51
CA GLY A 272 -1.82 -5.67 -2.47
C GLY A 272 -3.31 -5.46 -2.80
N ALA A 273 -3.68 -4.20 -2.81
CA ALA A 273 -5.06 -3.78 -3.07
C ALA A 273 -5.49 -3.99 -4.53
N SER A 274 -4.54 -3.98 -5.48
CA SER A 274 -4.82 -4.20 -6.91
C SER A 274 -5.38 -5.60 -7.17
N LEU A 275 -4.76 -6.64 -6.58
CA LEU A 275 -5.27 -8.00 -6.69
C LEU A 275 -6.61 -8.15 -5.98
N GLY A 276 -6.76 -7.56 -4.79
CA GLY A 276 -8.01 -7.58 -4.03
C GLY A 276 -9.18 -7.00 -4.83
N SER A 277 -8.97 -5.83 -5.45
CA SER A 277 -9.93 -5.19 -6.34
C SER A 277 -10.29 -6.05 -7.56
N PHE A 278 -9.27 -6.58 -8.23
CA PHE A 278 -9.44 -7.44 -9.41
C PHE A 278 -10.21 -8.73 -9.08
N LEU A 279 -9.78 -9.45 -8.04
CA LEU A 279 -10.43 -10.72 -7.66
C LEU A 279 -11.87 -10.49 -7.21
N ALA A 280 -12.15 -9.42 -6.46
CA ALA A 280 -13.49 -9.06 -6.05
C ALA A 280 -14.40 -8.78 -7.24
N TYR A 281 -13.93 -7.99 -8.23
CA TYR A 281 -14.67 -7.71 -9.46
C TYR A 281 -14.92 -8.98 -10.26
N MET A 282 -13.90 -9.81 -10.48
CA MET A 282 -14.02 -11.05 -11.28
C MET A 282 -14.91 -12.08 -10.60
N THR A 283 -14.87 -12.20 -9.28
CA THR A 283 -15.74 -13.08 -8.50
C THR A 283 -17.20 -12.70 -8.68
N GLU A 284 -17.55 -11.42 -8.51
CA GLU A 284 -18.93 -10.95 -8.67
C GLU A 284 -19.41 -11.03 -10.13
N LYS A 285 -18.52 -10.76 -11.09
CA LYS A 285 -18.81 -10.95 -12.51
C LYS A 285 -19.12 -12.40 -12.84
N SER A 286 -18.34 -13.35 -12.30
CA SER A 286 -18.56 -14.79 -12.47
C SER A 286 -19.88 -15.26 -11.85
N ILE A 287 -20.21 -14.79 -10.64
CA ILE A 287 -21.48 -15.12 -9.95
C ILE A 287 -22.69 -14.57 -10.74
N ALA A 288 -22.57 -13.35 -11.29
CA ALA A 288 -23.66 -12.72 -12.03
C ALA A 288 -23.85 -13.31 -13.44
N GLY A 289 -22.82 -13.92 -14.02
CA GLY A 289 -22.82 -14.44 -15.38
C GLY A 289 -23.11 -13.36 -16.44
N GLU A 290 -23.49 -13.76 -17.65
CA GLU A 290 -23.79 -12.85 -18.76
C GLU A 290 -24.96 -11.86 -18.46
N LYS A 291 -25.92 -12.30 -17.65
CA LYS A 291 -27.06 -11.45 -17.24
C LYS A 291 -26.64 -10.28 -16.38
N GLY A 292 -25.45 -10.32 -15.77
CA GLY A 292 -24.91 -9.29 -14.89
C GLY A 292 -24.53 -7.99 -15.60
N ARG A 293 -24.29 -8.01 -16.91
CA ARG A 293 -23.92 -6.86 -17.75
C ARG A 293 -22.74 -6.03 -17.21
N PHE A 294 -21.77 -6.69 -16.56
CA PHE A 294 -20.56 -6.01 -16.07
C PHE A 294 -19.84 -5.28 -17.21
N GLY A 295 -19.31 -4.09 -16.92
CA GLY A 295 -18.69 -3.19 -17.91
C GLY A 295 -19.68 -2.20 -18.56
N THR A 296 -20.95 -2.15 -18.13
CA THR A 296 -21.96 -1.25 -18.69
C THR A 296 -22.51 -0.23 -17.68
N GLY A 297 -21.92 -0.11 -16.53
CA GLY A 297 -22.33 0.80 -15.46
C GLY A 297 -23.25 0.18 -14.44
N VAL A 298 -23.03 -1.10 -14.08
CA VAL A 298 -23.85 -1.79 -13.09
C VAL A 298 -23.35 -1.53 -11.66
N PRO A 299 -24.25 -1.34 -10.67
CA PRO A 299 -23.87 -1.04 -9.29
C PRO A 299 -22.94 -2.08 -8.67
N LYS A 300 -23.11 -3.38 -8.96
CA LYS A 300 -22.24 -4.46 -8.45
C LYS A 300 -20.81 -4.34 -8.97
N GLY A 301 -20.63 -3.85 -10.22
CA GLY A 301 -19.31 -3.64 -10.83
C GLY A 301 -18.55 -2.45 -10.24
N ILE A 302 -19.21 -1.60 -9.44
CA ILE A 302 -18.59 -0.52 -8.66
C ILE A 302 -18.35 -1.01 -7.22
N ALA A 303 -19.36 -1.63 -6.61
CA ALA A 303 -19.32 -2.03 -5.21
C ALA A 303 -18.28 -3.13 -4.95
N ALA A 304 -18.10 -4.08 -5.87
CA ALA A 304 -17.17 -5.19 -5.69
C ALA A 304 -15.70 -4.73 -5.65
N PRO A 305 -15.17 -4.01 -6.66
CA PRO A 305 -13.78 -3.61 -6.63
C PRO A 305 -13.47 -2.64 -5.48
N GLU A 306 -14.39 -1.74 -5.12
CA GLU A 306 -14.18 -0.78 -4.05
C GLU A 306 -14.15 -1.42 -2.67
N ALA A 307 -15.10 -2.34 -2.39
CA ALA A 307 -15.05 -3.08 -1.14
C ALA A 307 -13.82 -3.99 -1.07
N GLY A 308 -13.48 -4.67 -2.17
CA GLY A 308 -12.29 -5.53 -2.25
C GLY A 308 -10.97 -4.78 -2.11
N ASN A 309 -10.86 -3.61 -2.74
CA ASN A 309 -9.72 -2.72 -2.68
C ASN A 309 -9.43 -2.27 -1.23
N ASN A 310 -10.42 -1.66 -0.59
CA ASN A 310 -10.27 -1.15 0.77
C ASN A 310 -10.10 -2.26 1.81
N ALA A 311 -10.73 -3.42 1.58
CA ALA A 311 -10.50 -4.58 2.42
C ALA A 311 -9.08 -5.14 2.27
N ALA A 312 -8.52 -5.15 1.07
CA ALA A 312 -7.13 -5.59 0.86
C ALA A 312 -6.13 -4.61 1.47
N ALA A 313 -6.42 -3.30 1.46
CA ALA A 313 -5.60 -2.32 2.14
C ALA A 313 -5.48 -2.58 3.65
N GLY A 314 -6.60 -2.87 4.32
CA GLY A 314 -6.59 -3.28 5.74
C GLY A 314 -5.94 -4.65 5.96
N GLY A 315 -6.16 -5.60 5.05
CA GLY A 315 -5.52 -6.92 5.08
C GLY A 315 -3.99 -6.85 5.01
N ALA A 316 -3.45 -5.92 4.22
CA ALA A 316 -2.00 -5.73 4.06
C ALA A 316 -1.29 -5.20 5.32
N LEU A 317 -2.03 -4.64 6.27
CA LEU A 317 -1.50 -4.24 7.59
C LEU A 317 -1.26 -5.46 8.51
N VAL A 318 -1.95 -6.58 8.28
CA VAL A 318 -1.79 -7.79 9.11
C VAL A 318 -0.35 -8.30 9.07
N PRO A 319 0.22 -8.71 7.91
CA PRO A 319 1.59 -9.19 7.86
C PRO A 319 2.61 -8.10 8.21
N MET A 320 2.33 -6.83 7.90
CA MET A 320 3.20 -5.71 8.25
C MET A 320 3.40 -5.59 9.76
N LEU A 321 2.32 -5.62 10.53
CA LEU A 321 2.40 -5.46 11.99
C LEU A 321 2.86 -6.73 12.70
N THR A 322 2.48 -7.92 12.20
CA THR A 322 2.72 -9.19 12.89
C THR A 322 4.03 -9.87 12.52
N LEU A 323 4.47 -9.72 11.28
CA LEU A 323 5.63 -10.42 10.71
C LEU A 323 6.76 -9.45 10.29
N GLY A 324 6.49 -8.14 10.27
CA GLY A 324 7.43 -7.16 9.71
C GLY A 324 7.60 -7.28 8.20
N VAL A 325 6.61 -7.85 7.50
CA VAL A 325 6.65 -8.04 6.05
C VAL A 325 5.50 -7.27 5.40
N PRO A 326 5.77 -6.34 4.48
CA PRO A 326 4.70 -5.54 3.90
C PRO A 326 3.83 -6.34 2.94
N GLY A 327 2.51 -6.13 3.00
CA GLY A 327 1.54 -6.73 2.09
C GLY A 327 1.38 -5.98 0.76
N SER A 328 1.87 -4.73 0.69
CA SER A 328 1.73 -3.85 -0.49
C SER A 328 2.85 -2.81 -0.52
N GLY A 329 2.97 -2.06 -1.63
CA GLY A 329 3.91 -0.95 -1.73
C GLY A 329 3.66 0.14 -0.67
N THR A 330 2.42 0.45 -0.34
CA THR A 330 2.10 1.45 0.69
C THR A 330 2.46 0.96 2.08
N THR A 331 2.21 -0.31 2.39
CA THR A 331 2.64 -0.88 3.69
C THR A 331 4.15 -1.03 3.78
N ALA A 332 4.88 -1.13 2.65
CA ALA A 332 6.35 -1.05 2.66
C ALA A 332 6.83 0.36 3.09
N VAL A 333 6.17 1.40 2.60
CA VAL A 333 6.46 2.79 3.02
C VAL A 333 6.13 3.02 4.50
N LEU A 334 5.00 2.48 4.99
CA LEU A 334 4.64 2.53 6.42
C LEU A 334 5.60 1.74 7.30
N LEU A 335 6.08 0.59 6.79
CA LEU A 335 7.09 -0.22 7.48
C LEU A 335 8.38 0.56 7.67
N ALA A 336 8.82 1.28 6.64
CA ALA A 336 9.98 2.15 6.72
C ALA A 336 9.81 3.26 7.77
N LEU A 337 8.63 3.89 7.84
CA LEU A 337 8.33 4.86 8.88
C LEU A 337 8.46 4.25 10.27
N LEU A 338 7.91 3.06 10.52
CA LEU A 338 8.05 2.35 11.80
C LEU A 338 9.51 2.16 12.17
N MET A 339 10.32 1.67 11.22
CA MET A 339 11.74 1.41 11.46
C MET A 339 12.53 2.70 11.75
N THR A 340 12.24 3.80 11.06
CA THR A 340 12.88 5.11 11.34
C THR A 340 12.50 5.65 12.71
N LEU A 341 11.28 5.36 13.18
CA LEU A 341 10.83 5.70 14.52
C LEU A 341 11.36 4.73 15.60
N ASN A 342 12.32 3.87 15.25
CA ASN A 342 12.90 2.83 16.12
C ASN A 342 11.85 1.87 16.69
N ILE A 343 10.80 1.59 15.90
CA ILE A 343 9.80 0.58 16.21
C ILE A 343 10.04 -0.63 15.32
N THR A 344 10.42 -1.76 15.92
CA THR A 344 10.58 -3.01 15.20
C THR A 344 9.22 -3.68 15.01
N PRO A 345 8.68 -3.73 13.78
CA PRO A 345 7.44 -4.45 13.52
C PRO A 345 7.67 -5.96 13.64
N GLY A 346 6.65 -6.65 14.09
CA GLY A 346 6.75 -8.08 14.34
C GLY A 346 5.94 -8.50 15.56
N PRO A 347 6.06 -9.77 16.00
CA PRO A 347 5.22 -10.30 17.07
C PRO A 347 5.42 -9.59 18.42
N THR A 348 6.63 -9.11 18.72
CA THR A 348 6.96 -8.40 19.96
C THR A 348 6.27 -7.04 20.06
N LEU A 349 5.93 -6.41 18.92
CA LEU A 349 5.28 -5.11 18.88
C LEU A 349 3.95 -5.09 19.66
N PHE A 350 3.22 -6.21 19.66
CA PHE A 350 1.94 -6.34 20.38
C PHE A 350 2.11 -6.37 21.90
N THR A 351 3.29 -6.72 22.39
CA THR A 351 3.58 -6.81 23.83
C THR A 351 4.41 -5.65 24.34
N GLU A 352 5.34 -5.14 23.55
CA GLU A 352 6.25 -4.07 23.94
C GLU A 352 5.66 -2.68 23.74
N ARG A 353 4.81 -2.52 22.69
CA ARG A 353 4.18 -1.24 22.31
C ARG A 353 2.70 -1.40 21.97
N PRO A 354 1.87 -1.95 22.88
CA PRO A 354 0.45 -2.18 22.62
C PRO A 354 -0.30 -0.89 22.25
N GLU A 355 0.10 0.25 22.82
CA GLU A 355 -0.49 1.56 22.54
C GLU A 355 -0.36 1.98 21.08
N VAL A 356 0.73 1.58 20.42
CA VAL A 356 0.98 1.88 19.00
C VAL A 356 0.05 1.05 18.13
N VAL A 357 -0.02 -0.27 18.37
CA VAL A 357 -0.83 -1.21 17.57
C VAL A 357 -2.32 -0.92 17.74
N TRP A 358 -2.77 -0.86 18.99
CA TRP A 358 -4.20 -0.68 19.27
C TRP A 358 -4.67 0.75 19.02
N GLY A 359 -3.76 1.74 19.20
CA GLY A 359 -4.00 3.12 18.78
C GLY A 359 -4.18 3.23 17.27
N LEU A 360 -3.36 2.53 16.47
CA LEU A 360 -3.52 2.43 15.03
C LEU A 360 -4.84 1.76 14.66
N ILE A 361 -5.18 0.59 15.24
CA ILE A 361 -6.43 -0.13 14.92
C ILE A 361 -7.65 0.74 15.26
N ALA A 362 -7.67 1.38 16.43
CA ALA A 362 -8.76 2.28 16.82
C ALA A 362 -8.84 3.50 15.89
N SER A 363 -7.70 4.07 15.50
CA SER A 363 -7.66 5.21 14.57
C SER A 363 -8.18 4.84 13.18
N LEU A 364 -7.94 3.63 12.69
CA LEU A 364 -8.48 3.13 11.42
C LEU A 364 -10.01 3.02 11.48
N LEU A 365 -10.59 2.57 12.60
CA LEU A 365 -12.03 2.57 12.78
C LEU A 365 -12.59 4.00 12.71
N ILE A 366 -11.98 4.95 13.43
CA ILE A 366 -12.38 6.36 13.41
C ILE A 366 -12.21 6.96 12.02
N ALA A 367 -11.04 6.76 11.41
CA ALA A 367 -10.73 7.26 10.07
C ALA A 367 -11.72 6.77 9.02
N ASN A 368 -12.17 5.52 9.12
CA ASN A 368 -13.16 4.96 8.20
C ASN A 368 -14.51 5.68 8.29
N PHE A 369 -14.99 6.00 9.51
CA PHE A 369 -16.19 6.82 9.72
C PHE A 369 -15.98 8.25 9.21
N VAL A 370 -14.83 8.86 9.51
CA VAL A 370 -14.48 10.20 9.04
C VAL A 370 -14.48 10.24 7.51
N LEU A 371 -13.89 9.24 6.85
CA LEU A 371 -13.85 9.14 5.39
C LEU A 371 -15.24 9.01 4.77
N LEU A 372 -16.12 8.21 5.36
CA LEU A 372 -17.51 8.12 4.89
C LEU A 372 -18.22 9.48 5.00
N LEU A 373 -18.12 10.13 6.17
CA LEU A 373 -18.73 11.44 6.43
C LEU A 373 -18.15 12.54 5.55
N MET A 374 -16.86 12.46 5.18
CA MET A 374 -16.24 13.44 4.28
C MET A 374 -16.57 13.16 2.83
N ASN A 375 -16.44 11.93 2.37
CA ASN A 375 -16.50 11.58 0.97
C ASN A 375 -17.93 11.57 0.38
N VAL A 376 -18.98 11.52 1.19
CA VAL A 376 -20.37 11.61 0.70
C VAL A 376 -20.80 13.09 0.54
N PRO A 377 -20.78 13.94 1.59
CA PRO A 377 -21.23 15.33 1.44
C PRO A 377 -20.20 16.23 0.73
N MET A 378 -18.88 15.98 0.94
CA MET A 378 -17.80 16.83 0.39
C MET A 378 -17.33 16.40 -1.01
N VAL A 379 -17.98 15.45 -1.65
CA VAL A 379 -17.59 14.94 -2.97
C VAL A 379 -17.39 16.06 -4.00
N LYS A 380 -18.21 17.11 -3.94
CA LYS A 380 -18.08 18.29 -4.81
C LYS A 380 -16.75 19.04 -4.61
N ILE A 381 -16.26 19.09 -3.38
CA ILE A 381 -14.99 19.74 -3.05
C ILE A 381 -13.84 18.92 -3.67
N PHE A 382 -13.83 17.61 -3.48
CA PHE A 382 -12.82 16.74 -4.05
C PHE A 382 -12.82 16.74 -5.58
N VAL A 383 -13.99 16.78 -6.20
CA VAL A 383 -14.11 16.95 -7.66
C VAL A 383 -13.50 18.29 -8.12
N LYS A 384 -13.69 19.37 -7.35
CA LYS A 384 -13.07 20.66 -7.68
C LYS A 384 -11.54 20.62 -7.55
N ILE A 385 -11.01 19.80 -6.65
CA ILE A 385 -9.56 19.64 -6.49
C ILE A 385 -8.92 19.00 -7.73
N LEU A 386 -9.64 18.13 -8.45
CA LEU A 386 -9.15 17.58 -9.72
C LEU A 386 -8.87 18.65 -10.80
N THR A 387 -9.36 19.86 -10.61
CA THR A 387 -9.07 20.99 -11.53
C THR A 387 -7.83 21.78 -11.13
N VAL A 388 -7.19 21.45 -10.00
CA VAL A 388 -5.95 22.13 -9.57
C VAL A 388 -4.82 21.74 -10.51
N PRO A 389 -4.15 22.72 -11.11
CA PRO A 389 -3.07 22.42 -12.05
C PRO A 389 -1.86 21.83 -11.32
N ALA A 390 -1.25 20.82 -11.95
CA ALA A 390 -0.12 20.08 -11.39
C ALA A 390 1.08 20.98 -11.01
N TRP A 391 1.27 22.11 -11.70
CA TRP A 391 2.36 23.06 -11.41
C TRP A 391 2.27 23.70 -10.00
N VAL A 392 1.08 23.68 -9.37
CA VAL A 392 0.92 24.14 -7.97
C VAL A 392 1.35 23.04 -6.99
N LEU A 393 1.15 21.79 -7.34
CA LEU A 393 1.47 20.64 -6.47
C LEU A 393 2.98 20.35 -6.43
N LEU A 394 3.67 20.49 -7.55
CA LEU A 394 5.11 20.18 -7.67
C LEU A 394 6.00 20.91 -6.66
N PRO A 395 5.92 22.24 -6.56
CA PRO A 395 6.75 22.97 -5.58
C PRO A 395 6.45 22.55 -4.15
N GLY A 396 5.15 22.27 -3.83
CA GLY A 396 4.73 21.81 -2.51
C GLY A 396 5.37 20.48 -2.15
N VAL A 397 5.26 19.48 -3.02
CA VAL A 397 5.85 18.14 -2.84
C VAL A 397 7.37 18.26 -2.68
N THR A 398 8.03 19.01 -3.58
CA THR A 398 9.48 19.21 -3.54
C THR A 398 9.91 19.84 -2.21
N MET A 399 9.27 20.96 -1.83
CA MET A 399 9.60 21.68 -0.59
C MET A 399 9.45 20.79 0.65
N VAL A 400 8.31 20.07 0.75
CA VAL A 400 8.05 19.16 1.88
C VAL A 400 9.09 18.06 1.95
N SER A 401 9.47 17.46 0.80
CA SER A 401 10.46 16.38 0.75
C SER A 401 11.85 16.88 1.20
N PHE A 402 12.30 18.05 0.68
CA PHE A 402 13.60 18.60 1.04
C PHE A 402 13.67 19.03 2.50
N VAL A 403 12.68 19.79 2.97
CA VAL A 403 12.63 20.26 4.37
C VAL A 403 12.54 19.07 5.32
N GLY A 404 11.70 18.07 5.00
CA GLY A 404 11.50 16.91 5.87
C GLY A 404 12.73 16.02 5.98
N ILE A 405 13.38 15.67 4.87
CA ILE A 405 14.63 14.89 4.91
C ILE A 405 15.74 15.65 5.62
N TYR A 406 15.88 16.96 5.36
CA TYR A 406 16.86 17.76 6.06
C TYR A 406 16.59 17.87 7.56
N SER A 407 15.33 17.96 7.97
CA SER A 407 14.94 17.98 9.39
C SER A 407 15.25 16.65 10.11
N LEU A 408 15.24 15.55 9.37
CA LEU A 408 15.52 14.22 9.91
C LEU A 408 17.03 14.00 10.11
N SER A 409 17.83 14.27 9.09
CA SER A 409 19.25 13.88 9.04
C SER A 409 20.23 15.04 9.26
N GLY A 410 19.80 16.28 9.02
CA GLY A 410 20.70 17.44 8.99
C GLY A 410 21.80 17.36 7.92
N SER A 411 21.71 16.39 7.00
CA SER A 411 22.75 16.01 6.07
C SER A 411 22.45 16.52 4.65
N TYR A 412 23.36 17.32 4.12
CA TYR A 412 23.33 17.69 2.71
C TYR A 412 23.53 16.48 1.78
N PHE A 413 24.31 15.49 2.22
CA PHE A 413 24.55 14.27 1.47
C PHE A 413 23.24 13.50 1.23
N ASP A 414 22.36 13.42 2.23
CA ASP A 414 21.08 12.74 2.12
C ASP A 414 20.13 13.43 1.14
N LEU A 415 20.20 14.77 1.05
CA LEU A 415 19.45 15.51 0.02
C LEU A 415 19.92 15.14 -1.39
N LEU A 416 21.22 15.02 -1.60
CA LEU A 416 21.77 14.56 -2.89
C LEU A 416 21.39 13.14 -3.20
N MET A 417 21.44 12.25 -2.19
CA MET A 417 21.01 10.87 -2.31
C MET A 417 19.53 10.78 -2.68
N MET A 418 18.67 11.57 -2.03
CA MET A 418 17.24 11.66 -2.33
C MET A 418 16.98 12.05 -3.79
N VAL A 419 17.69 13.03 -4.31
CA VAL A 419 17.60 13.45 -5.72
C VAL A 419 18.11 12.33 -6.65
N GLY A 420 19.22 11.67 -6.29
CA GLY A 420 19.76 10.51 -7.02
C GLY A 420 18.75 9.35 -7.10
N PHE A 421 18.10 9.00 -5.98
CA PHE A 421 17.01 8.03 -5.96
C PHE A 421 15.79 8.49 -6.75
N GLY A 422 15.50 9.79 -6.76
CA GLY A 422 14.45 10.37 -7.60
C GLY A 422 14.72 10.16 -9.08
N MET A 423 15.96 10.41 -9.52
CA MET A 423 16.39 10.14 -10.89
C MET A 423 16.36 8.65 -11.21
N LEU A 424 16.81 7.79 -10.29
CA LEU A 424 16.71 6.34 -10.43
C LEU A 424 15.25 5.90 -10.59
N GLY A 425 14.34 6.36 -9.73
CA GLY A 425 12.91 6.07 -9.82
C GLY A 425 12.28 6.49 -11.14
N TYR A 426 12.65 7.66 -11.64
CA TYR A 426 12.23 8.16 -12.96
C TYR A 426 12.73 7.23 -14.09
N ILE A 427 14.02 6.83 -14.08
CA ILE A 427 14.59 5.91 -15.07
C ILE A 427 13.90 4.54 -15.02
N LEU A 428 13.68 4.00 -13.82
CA LEU A 428 13.01 2.73 -13.64
C LEU A 428 11.60 2.74 -14.24
N ARG A 429 10.84 3.82 -14.03
CA ARG A 429 9.51 4.01 -14.65
C ARG A 429 9.58 4.06 -16.17
N LYS A 430 10.58 4.75 -16.73
CA LYS A 430 10.78 4.80 -18.19
C LYS A 430 11.09 3.45 -18.80
N LEU A 431 11.75 2.58 -18.03
CA LEU A 431 12.06 1.22 -18.42
C LEU A 431 10.94 0.22 -18.10
N ASP A 432 9.79 0.67 -17.56
CA ASP A 432 8.71 -0.16 -17.02
C ASP A 432 9.22 -1.17 -15.96
N ILE A 433 10.19 -0.77 -15.13
CA ILE A 433 10.69 -1.55 -14.01
C ILE A 433 9.96 -1.07 -12.75
N PRO A 434 9.31 -1.98 -11.99
CA PRO A 434 8.55 -1.59 -10.81
C PRO A 434 9.47 -1.13 -9.66
N THR A 435 9.12 -0.03 -9.00
CA THR A 435 9.92 0.55 -7.90
C THR A 435 9.70 -0.17 -6.57
N VAL A 436 8.53 -0.80 -6.36
CA VAL A 436 8.18 -1.47 -5.10
C VAL A 436 9.16 -2.60 -4.74
N PRO A 437 9.57 -3.51 -5.65
CA PRO A 437 10.57 -4.52 -5.32
C PRO A 437 11.96 -3.94 -4.98
N VAL A 438 12.32 -2.76 -5.51
CA VAL A 438 13.57 -2.06 -5.12
C VAL A 438 13.51 -1.67 -3.66
N ILE A 439 12.41 -1.05 -3.24
CA ILE A 439 12.21 -0.63 -1.84
C ILE A 439 12.21 -1.81 -0.89
N LEU A 440 11.55 -2.90 -1.29
CA LEU A 440 11.59 -4.13 -0.49
C LEU A 440 13.02 -4.67 -0.35
N GLY A 441 13.80 -4.63 -1.43
CA GLY A 441 15.20 -5.02 -1.39
C GLY A 441 15.99 -4.20 -0.37
N ILE A 442 15.81 -2.89 -0.36
CA ILE A 442 16.45 -1.98 0.58
C ILE A 442 16.00 -2.26 2.03
N LEU A 443 14.69 -2.43 2.24
CA LEU A 443 14.10 -2.64 3.57
C LEU A 443 14.41 -4.01 4.17
N LEU A 444 14.19 -5.08 3.40
CA LEU A 444 14.25 -6.44 3.90
C LEU A 444 15.59 -7.12 3.64
N GLY A 445 16.46 -6.52 2.82
CA GLY A 445 17.74 -7.12 2.43
C GLY A 445 18.63 -7.47 3.61
N GLY A 446 18.81 -6.52 4.53
CA GLY A 446 19.57 -6.75 5.76
C GLY A 446 18.94 -7.79 6.69
N HIS A 447 17.60 -7.78 6.81
CA HIS A 447 16.89 -8.79 7.63
C HIS A 447 16.99 -10.18 7.02
N MET A 448 16.86 -10.30 5.69
CA MET A 448 17.02 -11.57 4.97
C MET A 448 18.43 -12.11 5.08
N GLU A 449 19.46 -11.27 4.92
CA GLU A 449 20.86 -11.64 5.10
C GLU A 449 21.12 -12.14 6.54
N ASN A 450 20.63 -11.41 7.54
CA ASN A 450 20.80 -11.80 8.95
C ASN A 450 20.08 -13.12 9.26
N ALA A 451 18.88 -13.34 8.73
CA ALA A 451 18.14 -14.59 8.89
C ALA A 451 18.92 -15.76 8.27
N LEU A 452 19.45 -15.59 7.04
CA LEU A 452 20.26 -16.61 6.38
C LEU A 452 21.53 -16.93 7.18
N ARG A 453 22.27 -15.90 7.61
CA ARG A 453 23.50 -16.09 8.39
C ARG A 453 23.23 -16.83 9.71
N ARG A 454 22.16 -16.44 10.44
CA ARG A 454 21.78 -17.13 11.68
C ARG A 454 21.37 -18.58 11.41
N ALA A 455 20.62 -18.85 10.34
CA ALA A 455 20.26 -20.20 9.96
C ALA A 455 21.50 -21.05 9.67
N MET A 456 22.46 -20.51 8.89
CA MET A 456 23.72 -21.21 8.58
C MET A 456 24.59 -21.42 9.83
N THR A 457 24.64 -20.45 10.74
CA THR A 457 25.40 -20.58 11.99
C THR A 457 24.81 -21.65 12.91
N LEU A 458 23.47 -21.73 13.01
CA LEU A 458 22.77 -22.73 13.83
C LEU A 458 22.90 -24.16 13.29
N SER A 459 23.13 -24.31 11.99
CA SER A 459 23.22 -25.59 11.30
C SER A 459 24.64 -26.00 10.92
N ASP A 460 25.67 -25.31 11.43
CA ASP A 460 27.06 -25.54 11.04
C ASP A 460 27.29 -25.52 9.51
N GLY A 461 26.52 -24.68 8.80
CA GLY A 461 26.60 -24.53 7.35
C GLY A 461 25.70 -25.48 6.54
N ASP A 462 24.84 -26.27 7.16
CA ASP A 462 23.91 -27.15 6.44
C ASP A 462 22.77 -26.36 5.82
N VAL A 463 22.76 -26.26 4.50
CA VAL A 463 21.71 -25.58 3.71
C VAL A 463 20.35 -26.26 3.85
N MET A 464 20.31 -27.57 4.15
CA MET A 464 19.05 -28.31 4.31
C MET A 464 18.27 -27.83 5.53
N TYR A 465 18.90 -27.15 6.47
CA TYR A 465 18.23 -26.50 7.60
C TYR A 465 17.15 -25.48 7.15
N LEU A 466 17.32 -24.84 5.99
CA LEU A 466 16.32 -23.92 5.44
C LEU A 466 14.98 -24.61 5.08
N PHE A 467 14.97 -25.95 5.01
CA PHE A 467 13.82 -26.78 4.73
C PHE A 467 13.45 -27.69 5.92
N SER A 468 13.96 -27.42 7.12
CA SER A 468 13.84 -28.30 8.28
C SER A 468 12.44 -28.32 8.89
N SER A 469 11.64 -27.25 8.73
CA SER A 469 10.32 -27.16 9.33
C SER A 469 9.19 -27.17 8.30
N PRO A 470 7.99 -27.67 8.68
CA PRO A 470 6.80 -27.62 7.80
C PRO A 470 6.40 -26.19 7.44
N ILE A 471 6.62 -25.22 8.33
CA ILE A 471 6.31 -23.78 8.11
C ILE A 471 7.25 -23.22 7.05
N ALA A 472 8.55 -23.46 7.18
CA ALA A 472 9.53 -23.01 6.18
C ALA A 472 9.24 -23.64 4.80
N ILE A 473 8.97 -24.95 4.74
CA ILE A 473 8.58 -25.63 3.51
C ILE A 473 7.30 -24.99 2.90
N GLY A 474 6.30 -24.70 3.74
CA GLY A 474 5.09 -24.02 3.30
C GLY A 474 5.37 -22.66 2.66
N PHE A 475 6.26 -21.84 3.26
CA PHE A 475 6.67 -20.55 2.68
C PHE A 475 7.48 -20.73 1.39
N TRP A 476 8.35 -21.73 1.27
CA TRP A 476 9.05 -22.05 0.04
C TRP A 476 8.09 -22.41 -1.09
N ILE A 477 7.11 -23.29 -0.83
CA ILE A 477 6.09 -23.68 -1.81
C ILE A 477 5.27 -22.46 -2.22
N ALA A 478 4.85 -21.62 -1.25
CA ALA A 478 4.12 -20.40 -1.52
C ALA A 478 4.94 -19.39 -2.34
N ALA A 479 6.24 -19.25 -2.06
CA ALA A 479 7.15 -18.39 -2.80
C ALA A 479 7.28 -18.82 -4.27
N ILE A 480 7.54 -20.10 -4.49
CA ILE A 480 7.64 -20.67 -5.84
C ILE A 480 6.31 -20.54 -6.58
N SER A 481 5.20 -20.86 -5.93
CA SER A 481 3.87 -20.73 -6.55
C SER A 481 3.51 -19.27 -6.86
N GLY A 482 3.82 -18.33 -5.96
CA GLY A 482 3.59 -16.89 -6.16
C GLY A 482 4.41 -16.32 -7.33
N PHE A 483 5.60 -16.87 -7.57
CA PHE A 483 6.42 -16.49 -8.72
C PHE A 483 5.95 -17.14 -10.03
N VAL A 484 5.58 -18.42 -9.98
CA VAL A 484 5.26 -19.23 -11.17
C VAL A 484 3.80 -19.10 -11.61
N ALA A 485 2.84 -19.00 -10.67
CA ALA A 485 1.41 -18.95 -10.99
C ALA A 485 1.01 -17.80 -11.93
N PRO A 486 1.53 -16.57 -11.80
CA PRO A 486 1.23 -15.48 -12.74
C PRO A 486 1.66 -15.78 -14.18
N MET A 487 2.74 -16.58 -14.39
CA MET A 487 3.18 -16.98 -15.75
C MET A 487 2.16 -17.88 -16.44
N PHE A 488 1.57 -18.81 -15.70
CA PHE A 488 0.55 -19.73 -16.25
C PHE A 488 -0.80 -19.05 -16.42
N LEU A 489 -1.24 -18.27 -15.44
CA LEU A 489 -2.51 -17.54 -15.50
C LEU A 489 -2.56 -16.58 -16.70
N ARG A 490 -1.45 -15.90 -17.00
CA ARG A 490 -1.37 -15.02 -18.18
C ARG A 490 -1.47 -15.80 -19.50
N LYS A 491 -0.81 -16.95 -19.63
CA LYS A 491 -0.94 -17.80 -20.83
C LYS A 491 -2.37 -18.27 -21.08
N ILE A 492 -3.16 -18.46 -20.00
CA ILE A 492 -4.55 -18.89 -20.11
C ILE A 492 -5.45 -17.70 -20.48
N LEU A 493 -5.20 -16.51 -19.90
CA LEU A 493 -6.00 -15.32 -20.13
C LEU A 493 -5.73 -14.62 -21.46
N THR A 494 -4.52 -14.79 -22.04
CA THR A 494 -4.13 -14.19 -23.32
C THR A 494 -4.40 -15.11 -24.52
N LYS A 495 -4.99 -16.31 -24.33
CA LYS A 495 -5.49 -17.06 -25.50
C LYS A 495 -6.58 -16.23 -26.18
N PRO A 496 -6.43 -15.89 -27.48
CA PRO A 496 -7.49 -15.23 -28.21
C PRO A 496 -8.74 -16.11 -28.11
N GLN A 497 -9.85 -15.57 -27.61
CA GLN A 497 -11.13 -16.19 -27.85
C GLN A 497 -11.29 -16.25 -29.35
N ALA A 498 -11.24 -17.44 -29.93
CA ALA A 498 -11.57 -17.67 -31.30
C ALA A 498 -12.95 -17.02 -31.55
N VAL A 499 -12.98 -15.96 -32.32
CA VAL A 499 -14.22 -15.39 -32.83
C VAL A 499 -14.90 -16.57 -33.55
N LYS A 500 -15.96 -17.08 -32.99
CA LYS A 500 -16.86 -17.96 -33.74
C LYS A 500 -17.62 -17.05 -34.68
N ASP A 501 -17.24 -17.12 -35.94
CA ASP A 501 -18.01 -16.59 -37.06
C ASP A 501 -19.43 -17.15 -37.07
#